data_cfe5b600a1a7b731d94d16a87d02ea79
#
_entry.id   cfe5b600a1a7b731d94d16a87d02ea79
#
_cell.length_a   1.000
_cell.length_b   1.000
_cell.length_c   1.000
_cell.angle_alpha   90.00
_cell.angle_beta   90.00
_cell.angle_gamma   90.00
#
_symmetry.space_group_name_H-M   'P 1'
#
loop_
_entity.id
_entity.type
_entity.pdbx_description
1 polymer ?
#
loop_
_entity_poly.entity_id
_entity_poly.type
_entity_poly.pdbx_seq_one_letter_code
_entity_poly.pdbx_strand_id
1 'polypeptide(L)'
;MRRLANMSDLKPRSKDVTDGLERAAARGMLRAVGMDDDDFDKPQIGIASSWNEITPCNLSLARLAINAKEGVHAAGGFPMQFGTISVSDGISM
;
A
#
# COMPACT_ATOMS: atom_id res chain seq x y z
N MET A 1 11.50 13.13 21.52
CA MET A 1 11.14 12.86 20.54
C MET A 1 11.83 11.86 19.95
N ARG A 2 11.39 11.01 19.59
CA ARG A 2 11.96 10.14 19.09
C ARG A 2 12.46 10.45 18.09
N ARG A 3 13.03 10.35 17.92
CA ARG A 3 13.66 10.67 17.01
C ARG A 3 13.39 10.23 15.91
N LEU A 4 13.21 10.83 15.33
CA LEU A 4 12.98 10.56 14.00
C LEU A 4 14.11 9.96 13.34
N ALA A 5 15.23 9.98 13.97
CA ALA A 5 16.38 9.33 13.45
C ALA A 5 16.15 7.85 13.27
N ASN A 6 15.15 7.32 13.91
CA ASN A 6 14.84 5.92 13.78
C ASN A 6 13.66 5.66 12.89
N MET A 7 13.55 6.39 11.81
CA MET A 7 12.49 6.14 10.85
C MET A 7 12.50 4.71 10.35
N SER A 8 13.65 4.10 10.22
CA SER A 8 13.71 2.72 9.76
C SER A 8 13.06 1.74 10.74
N ASP A 9 12.91 2.13 11.99
CA ASP A 9 12.21 1.30 12.96
C ASP A 9 10.71 1.29 12.73
N LEU A 10 10.20 2.26 11.98
CA LEU A 10 8.79 2.32 11.65
C LEU A 10 8.44 1.44 10.45
N LYS A 11 9.45 0.89 9.79
CA LYS A 11 9.22 0.05 8.62
C LYS A 11 10.06 -1.21 8.71
N PRO A 12 9.82 -2.05 9.72
CA PRO A 12 10.67 -3.22 9.93
C PRO A 12 10.64 -4.23 8.79
N ARG A 13 9.56 -4.24 8.02
CA ARG A 13 9.46 -5.13 6.89
C ARG A 13 9.62 -4.43 5.56
N SER A 14 9.14 -3.20 5.45
CA SER A 14 9.23 -2.47 4.19
C SER A 14 10.67 -2.24 3.78
N LYS A 15 11.58 -2.13 4.74
CA LYS A 15 12.98 -1.91 4.41
C LYS A 15 13.58 -3.07 3.61
N ASP A 16 12.99 -4.25 3.70
CA ASP A 16 13.46 -5.39 2.91
C ASP A 16 13.29 -5.15 1.41
N VAL A 17 12.36 -4.28 1.03
CA VAL A 17 12.10 -3.95 -0.36
C VAL A 17 12.79 -2.67 -0.78
N THR A 18 12.89 -1.70 0.12
CA THR A 18 13.30 -0.35 -0.26
C THR A 18 14.71 0.03 0.13
N ASP A 19 15.32 -0.67 1.09
CA ASP A 19 16.60 -0.22 1.63
C ASP A 19 17.75 -1.04 1.09
N GLY A 20 18.91 -0.37 0.98
CA GLY A 20 20.13 -1.03 0.58
C GLY A 20 20.41 -0.92 -0.90
N LEU A 21 21.66 -1.09 -1.27
CA LEU A 21 22.09 -0.95 -2.65
C LEU A 21 21.50 -2.05 -3.53
N GLU A 22 21.33 -3.23 -2.98
CA GLU A 22 20.77 -4.35 -3.73
C GLU A 22 19.30 -4.16 -4.06
N ARG A 23 18.64 -3.16 -3.48
CA ARG A 23 17.24 -2.88 -3.78
C ARG A 23 17.05 -1.66 -4.69
N ALA A 24 18.12 -1.22 -5.35
CA ALA A 24 18.01 -0.07 -6.23
C ALA A 24 17.00 -0.29 -7.35
N ALA A 25 16.96 -1.49 -7.92
CA ALA A 25 15.99 -1.79 -8.99
C ALA A 25 14.57 -1.77 -8.46
N ALA A 26 14.32 -2.27 -7.25
CA ALA A 26 12.99 -2.23 -6.66
C ALA A 26 12.55 -0.80 -6.44
N ARG A 27 13.45 0.07 -5.95
CA ARG A 27 13.12 1.48 -5.77
C ARG A 27 12.77 2.15 -7.08
N GLY A 28 13.49 1.79 -8.16
CA GLY A 28 13.18 2.33 -9.47
C GLY A 28 11.78 1.99 -9.92
N MET A 29 11.35 0.75 -9.69
CA MET A 29 9.99 0.36 -10.03
C MET A 29 8.96 1.07 -9.16
N LEU A 30 9.26 1.28 -7.90
CA LEU A 30 8.34 1.97 -7.01
C LEU A 30 8.22 3.44 -7.36
N ARG A 31 9.30 4.06 -7.86
CA ARG A 31 9.20 5.44 -8.33
C ARG A 31 8.26 5.55 -9.52
N ALA A 32 8.22 4.53 -10.35
CA ALA A 32 7.33 4.54 -11.50
C ALA A 32 5.85 4.58 -11.10
N VAL A 33 5.52 4.10 -9.91
CA VAL A 33 4.15 4.15 -9.42
C VAL A 33 3.92 5.30 -8.44
N GLY A 34 4.87 6.22 -8.34
CA GLY A 34 4.64 7.47 -7.63
C GLY A 34 5.34 7.69 -6.32
N MET A 35 6.24 6.81 -5.91
CA MET A 35 6.96 7.03 -4.66
C MET A 35 8.13 7.99 -4.87
N ASP A 36 8.26 8.95 -3.95
CA ASP A 36 9.35 9.91 -3.94
C ASP A 36 10.37 9.54 -2.89
N ASP A 37 11.43 10.32 -2.80
CA ASP A 37 12.47 10.10 -1.79
C ASP A 37 11.92 10.05 -0.38
N ASP A 38 11.00 10.95 -0.06
CA ASP A 38 10.41 10.98 1.28
C ASP A 38 9.59 9.75 1.57
N ASP A 39 8.99 9.15 0.54
CA ASP A 39 8.12 7.99 0.72
C ASP A 39 8.92 6.75 1.06
N PHE A 40 10.19 6.68 0.66
CA PHE A 40 11.01 5.51 0.98
C PHE A 40 11.36 5.41 2.46
N ASP A 41 11.16 6.49 3.22
CA ASP A 41 11.35 6.46 4.67
C ASP A 41 10.10 6.01 5.41
N LYS A 42 8.99 5.83 4.69
CA LYS A 42 7.72 5.47 5.31
C LYS A 42 7.49 3.97 5.19
N PRO A 43 6.74 3.38 6.14
CA PRO A 43 6.33 2.00 5.96
C PRO A 43 5.35 1.90 4.78
N GLN A 44 5.51 0.85 3.99
CA GLN A 44 4.57 0.55 2.92
C GLN A 44 3.46 -0.31 3.50
N ILE A 45 2.22 0.12 3.30
CA ILE A 45 1.06 -0.60 3.80
C ILE A 45 0.26 -1.08 2.60
N GLY A 46 0.16 -2.38 2.44
CA GLY A 46 -0.63 -2.96 1.36
C GLY A 46 -2.10 -2.94 1.71
N ILE A 47 -2.93 -2.53 0.77
CA ILE A 47 -4.38 -2.56 0.94
C ILE A 47 -4.91 -3.53 -0.09
N ALA A 48 -5.32 -4.70 0.36
CA ALA A 48 -5.87 -5.72 -0.51
C ALA A 48 -7.36 -5.45 -0.69
N SER A 49 -7.82 -5.42 -1.93
CA SER A 49 -9.20 -5.13 -2.23
C SER A 49 -9.73 -6.09 -3.28
N SER A 50 -10.93 -6.60 -3.06
CA SER A 50 -11.59 -7.45 -4.03
C SER A 50 -12.65 -6.69 -4.83
N TRP A 51 -12.44 -5.40 -5.03
CA TRP A 51 -13.34 -4.57 -5.80
C TRP A 51 -13.47 -5.06 -7.23
N ASN A 52 -14.69 -4.99 -7.75
CA ASN A 52 -14.96 -5.16 -9.17
C ASN A 52 -16.28 -4.48 -9.48
N GLU A 53 -16.59 -4.36 -10.76
CA GLU A 53 -17.82 -3.73 -11.22
C GLU A 53 -18.94 -4.72 -11.47
N ILE A 54 -18.63 -5.99 -11.48
CA ILE A 54 -19.57 -7.03 -11.90
C ILE A 54 -20.55 -7.39 -10.80
N THR A 55 -20.09 -7.43 -9.57
CA THR A 55 -20.90 -7.91 -8.45
C THR A 55 -21.23 -6.75 -7.51
N PRO A 56 -22.51 -6.59 -7.14
CA PRO A 56 -22.89 -5.49 -6.24
C PRO A 56 -22.22 -5.54 -4.88
N CYS A 57 -21.91 -6.74 -4.39
CA CYS A 57 -21.30 -6.89 -3.08
C CYS A 57 -19.93 -6.25 -3.01
N ASN A 58 -19.23 -6.21 -4.14
CA ASN A 58 -17.85 -5.70 -4.20
C ASN A 58 -17.74 -4.28 -4.70
N LEU A 59 -18.84 -3.72 -5.18
CA LEU A 59 -18.79 -2.43 -5.85
C LEU A 59 -18.37 -1.30 -4.93
N SER A 60 -18.82 -1.30 -3.68
CA SER A 60 -18.51 -0.23 -2.74
C SER A 60 -17.09 -0.32 -2.19
N LEU A 61 -16.35 -1.38 -2.50
CA LEU A 61 -15.00 -1.53 -1.97
C LEU A 61 -14.04 -0.46 -2.51
N ALA A 62 -14.34 0.10 -3.69
CA ALA A 62 -13.51 1.19 -4.22
C ALA A 62 -13.47 2.36 -3.26
N ARG A 63 -14.63 2.75 -2.71
CA ARG A 63 -14.70 3.87 -1.78
C ARG A 63 -14.05 3.52 -0.45
N LEU A 64 -14.24 2.28 0.01
CA LEU A 64 -13.61 1.85 1.25
C LEU A 64 -12.08 1.85 1.12
N ALA A 65 -11.57 1.46 -0.04
CA ALA A 65 -10.13 1.47 -0.27
C ALA A 65 -9.57 2.89 -0.24
N ILE A 66 -10.30 3.85 -0.79
CA ILE A 66 -9.88 5.26 -0.75
C ILE A 66 -9.80 5.73 0.70
N ASN A 67 -10.79 5.40 1.52
CA ASN A 67 -10.78 5.79 2.93
C ASN A 67 -9.63 5.12 3.68
N ALA A 68 -9.34 3.86 3.36
CA ALA A 68 -8.23 3.17 3.99
C ALA A 68 -6.90 3.82 3.63
N LYS A 69 -6.73 4.24 2.36
CA LYS A 69 -5.52 4.94 1.94
C LYS A 69 -5.34 6.24 2.68
N GLU A 70 -6.43 6.98 2.88
CA GLU A 70 -6.37 8.24 3.61
C GLU A 70 -5.93 8.02 5.04
N GLY A 71 -6.42 6.94 5.67
CA GLY A 71 -6.01 6.60 7.01
C GLY A 71 -4.52 6.26 7.10
N VAL A 72 -4.02 5.53 6.11
CA VAL A 72 -2.61 5.17 6.08
C VAL A 72 -1.75 6.42 5.91
N HIS A 73 -2.13 7.33 5.01
CA HIS A 73 -1.41 8.59 4.84
C HIS A 73 -1.41 9.41 6.13
N ALA A 74 -2.55 9.48 6.81
CA ALA A 74 -2.65 10.25 8.04
C ALA A 74 -1.76 9.68 9.14
N ALA A 75 -1.51 8.39 9.12
CA ALA A 75 -0.67 7.74 10.12
C ALA A 75 0.81 7.73 9.73
N GLY A 76 1.16 8.27 8.58
CA GLY A 76 2.56 8.39 8.17
C GLY A 76 3.06 7.24 7.31
N GLY A 77 2.19 6.37 6.82
CA GLY A 77 2.59 5.29 5.92
C GLY A 77 2.39 5.66 4.46
N PHE A 78 2.82 4.79 3.58
CA PHE A 78 2.57 4.93 2.15
C PHE A 78 1.67 3.79 1.71
N PRO A 79 0.42 4.07 1.35
CA PRO A 79 -0.52 3.01 0.99
C PRO A 79 -0.36 2.57 -0.46
N MET A 80 -0.49 1.27 -0.70
CA MET A 80 -0.48 0.72 -2.04
C MET A 80 -1.60 -0.30 -2.13
N GLN A 81 -2.52 -0.08 -3.06
CA GLN A 81 -3.66 -0.95 -3.22
C GLN A 81 -3.38 -2.00 -4.28
N PHE A 82 -3.82 -3.21 -4.04
CA PHE A 82 -3.74 -4.26 -5.04
C PHE A 82 -5.02 -5.08 -5.03
N GLY A 83 -5.32 -5.70 -6.17
CA GLY A 83 -6.53 -6.49 -6.32
C GLY A 83 -6.36 -7.92 -5.86
N THR A 84 -7.42 -8.50 -5.36
CA THR A 84 -7.47 -9.91 -5.00
C THR A 84 -8.59 -10.58 -5.77
N ILE A 85 -8.73 -11.89 -5.61
CA ILE A 85 -9.81 -12.63 -6.24
C ILE A 85 -11.14 -12.13 -5.72
N SER A 86 -12.06 -11.85 -6.63
CA SER A 86 -13.38 -11.34 -6.28
C SER A 86 -14.41 -12.43 -6.41
N VAL A 87 -15.07 -12.77 -5.31
CA VAL A 87 -16.08 -13.81 -5.27
C VAL A 87 -17.36 -13.22 -4.69
N SER A 88 -18.48 -13.55 -5.28
CA SER A 88 -19.78 -13.10 -4.79
C SER A 88 -20.79 -14.20 -4.97
N ASP A 89 -21.68 -14.35 -4.00
CA ASP A 89 -22.67 -15.41 -4.03
C ASP A 89 -23.57 -15.39 -5.26
N GLY A 90 -23.90 -14.22 -5.74
CA GLY A 90 -24.87 -14.10 -6.81
C GLY A 90 -24.34 -14.43 -8.19
N ILE A 91 -23.04 -14.28 -8.39
CA ILE A 91 -22.48 -14.40 -9.73
C ILE A 91 -21.25 -15.31 -9.80
N SER A 92 -20.35 -15.18 -8.85
CA SER A 92 -19.06 -15.88 -8.90
C SER A 92 -19.07 -17.25 -8.25
N MET A 93 -20.14 -17.60 -7.59
CA MET A 93 -20.22 -18.91 -6.91
C MET A 93 -20.72 -20.02 -7.86
#